data_b25c5d7c38f4cdaa1b1a793b5da52659
#
_entry.id   b25c5d7c38f4cdaa1b1a793b5da52659
#
_cell.length_a   1.000
_cell.length_b   1.000
_cell.length_c   1.000
_cell.angle_alpha   90.00
_cell.angle_beta   90.00
_cell.angle_gamma   90.00
#
_symmetry.space_group_name_H-M   'P 1'
#
loop_
_entity.id
_entity.type
_entity.pdbx_description
1 polymer ?
#
loop_
_entity_poly.entity_id
_entity_poly.type
_entity_poly.pdbx_seq_one_letter_code
_entity_poly.pdbx_strand_id
1 'polypeptide(L)'
;MATTADIKNGMCIKFNNGLYTIIEFLHVKPGKGPAFVRTKLRNVQTGRVIENTFSSGVKLDEVRIEKRPYQYLYKDDMGYNFMNNETYEQVSIAKELINGVDFLKEGDMVDVTIHADTDTILFAELPISVILEVTYTEPGLKGDTATNTLKPATVETGATVKVPLFISTGDKIKVNTADGTYLERAK
;
A
#
# COMPACT_ATOMS: atom_id res chain seq x y z
N MET A 1 0.54 -23.36 -17.08
CA MET A 1 1.20 -23.58 -15.77
C MET A 1 2.63 -23.11 -15.90
N ALA A 2 3.04 -22.17 -15.07
CA ALA A 2 4.40 -21.67 -15.05
C ALA A 2 5.33 -22.64 -14.29
N THR A 3 6.61 -22.55 -14.55
CA THR A 3 7.67 -23.28 -13.86
C THR A 3 8.71 -22.30 -13.33
N THR A 4 9.68 -22.77 -12.57
CA THR A 4 10.80 -21.91 -12.12
C THR A 4 11.63 -21.34 -13.27
N ALA A 5 11.53 -21.88 -14.48
CA ALA A 5 12.18 -21.31 -15.67
C ALA A 5 11.50 -20.02 -16.17
N ASP A 6 10.21 -19.87 -15.85
CA ASP A 6 9.37 -18.73 -16.28
C ASP A 6 9.39 -17.58 -15.27
N ILE A 7 10.12 -17.73 -14.15
CA ILE A 7 10.20 -16.71 -13.09
C ILE A 7 10.70 -15.37 -13.65
N LYS A 8 9.96 -14.31 -13.31
CA LYS A 8 10.31 -12.91 -13.58
C LYS A 8 9.91 -12.02 -12.40
N ASN A 9 10.56 -10.88 -12.27
CA ASN A 9 10.18 -9.88 -11.28
C ASN A 9 8.77 -9.35 -11.57
N GLY A 10 7.95 -9.22 -10.53
CA GLY A 10 6.55 -8.83 -10.65
C GLY A 10 5.57 -9.99 -10.85
N MET A 11 6.05 -11.22 -11.11
CA MET A 11 5.20 -12.40 -11.20
C MET A 11 4.53 -12.68 -9.85
N CYS A 12 3.21 -12.83 -9.84
CA CYS A 12 2.47 -13.20 -8.65
C CYS A 12 2.20 -14.71 -8.65
N ILE A 13 2.46 -15.35 -7.51
CA ILE A 13 2.25 -16.79 -7.32
C ILE A 13 1.47 -17.07 -6.05
N LYS A 14 0.73 -18.17 -6.05
CA LYS A 14 0.16 -18.73 -4.82
C LYS A 14 1.22 -19.57 -4.13
N PHE A 15 1.52 -19.25 -2.88
CA PHE A 15 2.52 -19.93 -2.07
C PHE A 15 2.11 -19.93 -0.60
N ASN A 16 2.20 -21.09 0.08
CA ASN A 16 1.84 -21.24 1.51
C ASN A 16 0.50 -20.60 1.89
N ASN A 17 -0.55 -20.85 1.12
CA ASN A 17 -1.89 -20.29 1.30
C ASN A 17 -1.99 -18.75 1.22
N GLY A 18 -0.98 -18.10 0.66
CA GLY A 18 -0.96 -16.65 0.41
C GLY A 18 -0.62 -16.33 -1.04
N LEU A 19 -0.81 -15.07 -1.40
CA LEU A 19 -0.39 -14.51 -2.68
C LEU A 19 0.91 -13.74 -2.48
N TYR A 20 1.90 -14.02 -3.31
CA TYR A 20 3.22 -13.43 -3.23
C TYR A 20 3.70 -12.95 -4.59
N THR A 21 4.24 -11.74 -4.62
CA THR A 21 4.94 -11.20 -5.79
C THR A 21 6.43 -11.50 -5.68
N ILE A 22 7.01 -12.04 -6.73
CA ILE A 22 8.46 -12.26 -6.83
C ILE A 22 9.12 -10.91 -7.07
N ILE A 23 9.90 -10.43 -6.11
CA ILE A 23 10.58 -9.12 -6.20
C ILE A 23 12.05 -9.26 -6.58
N GLU A 24 12.66 -10.42 -6.33
CA GLU A 24 14.04 -10.73 -6.68
C GLU A 24 14.19 -12.24 -6.87
N PHE A 25 15.00 -12.65 -7.83
CA PHE A 25 15.32 -14.06 -8.04
C PHE A 25 16.74 -14.25 -8.58
N LEU A 26 17.31 -15.43 -8.28
CA LEU A 26 18.62 -15.83 -8.76
C LEU A 26 18.62 -17.32 -9.11
N HIS A 27 18.87 -17.63 -10.40
CA HIS A 27 19.10 -18.99 -10.83
C HIS A 27 20.52 -19.44 -10.45
N VAL A 28 20.64 -20.55 -9.72
CA VAL A 28 21.90 -21.12 -9.27
C VAL A 28 22.05 -22.52 -9.88
N LYS A 29 23.15 -22.70 -10.61
CA LYS A 29 23.59 -24.00 -11.12
C LYS A 29 24.91 -24.36 -10.42
N PRO A 30 24.87 -25.08 -9.29
CA PRO A 30 26.07 -25.48 -8.60
C PRO A 30 26.86 -26.48 -9.44
N GLY A 31 28.19 -26.46 -9.34
CA GLY A 31 29.04 -27.42 -10.07
C GLY A 31 28.81 -28.88 -9.64
N LYS A 32 28.29 -29.09 -8.45
CA LYS A 32 27.83 -30.40 -7.91
C LYS A 32 26.45 -30.17 -7.24
N GLY A 33 25.44 -30.96 -7.66
CA GLY A 33 24.07 -30.91 -7.11
C GLY A 33 23.02 -30.32 -8.07
N PRO A 34 21.72 -30.43 -7.71
CA PRO A 34 20.63 -29.95 -8.52
C PRO A 34 20.59 -28.42 -8.60
N ALA A 35 20.18 -27.89 -9.75
CA ALA A 35 19.93 -26.47 -9.93
C ALA A 35 18.72 -26.00 -9.11
N PHE A 36 18.76 -24.76 -8.63
CA PHE A 36 17.68 -24.16 -7.86
C PHE A 36 17.55 -22.67 -8.16
N VAL A 37 16.44 -22.07 -7.73
CA VAL A 37 16.16 -20.64 -7.84
C VAL A 37 15.91 -20.06 -6.45
N ARG A 38 16.75 -19.15 -6.01
CA ARG A 38 16.49 -18.35 -4.82
C ARG A 38 15.56 -17.21 -5.18
N THR A 39 14.56 -16.96 -4.34
CA THR A 39 13.59 -15.90 -4.56
C THR A 39 13.35 -15.09 -3.29
N LYS A 40 13.11 -13.78 -3.46
CA LYS A 40 12.47 -12.95 -2.45
C LYS A 40 11.02 -12.73 -2.86
N LEU A 41 10.13 -13.07 -1.96
CA LEU A 41 8.69 -13.07 -2.16
C LEU A 41 8.07 -12.02 -1.25
N ARG A 42 7.33 -11.06 -1.81
CA ARG A 42 6.55 -10.08 -1.04
C ARG A 42 5.12 -10.54 -0.99
N ASN A 43 4.58 -10.71 0.21
CA ASN A 43 3.16 -10.99 0.38
C ASN A 43 2.34 -9.81 -0.14
N VAL A 44 1.36 -10.11 -1.00
CA VAL A 44 0.55 -9.10 -1.71
C VAL A 44 -0.32 -8.28 -0.74
N GLN A 45 -0.86 -8.91 0.32
CA GLN A 45 -1.74 -8.26 1.28
C GLN A 45 -0.99 -7.55 2.41
N THR A 46 0.01 -8.23 3.00
CA THR A 46 0.71 -7.74 4.20
C THR A 46 1.98 -6.96 3.90
N GLY A 47 2.48 -7.02 2.65
CA GLY A 47 3.75 -6.42 2.24
C GLY A 47 5.00 -7.12 2.80
N ARG A 48 4.84 -8.12 3.68
CA ARG A 48 5.95 -8.84 4.31
C ARG A 48 6.79 -9.57 3.27
N VAL A 49 8.10 -9.44 3.36
CA VAL A 49 9.06 -10.12 2.49
C VAL A 49 9.60 -11.37 3.18
N ILE A 50 9.64 -12.47 2.44
CA ILE A 50 10.26 -13.73 2.83
C ILE A 50 11.21 -14.20 1.75
N GLU A 51 12.20 -15.02 2.11
CA GLU A 51 13.05 -15.71 1.16
C GLU A 51 12.59 -17.16 1.00
N ASN A 52 12.61 -17.66 -0.22
CA ASN A 52 12.33 -19.06 -0.52
C ASN A 52 13.22 -19.57 -1.65
N THR A 53 13.56 -20.85 -1.60
CA THR A 53 14.35 -21.52 -2.63
C THR A 53 13.50 -22.61 -3.27
N PHE A 54 13.30 -22.52 -4.56
CA PHE A 54 12.61 -23.53 -5.37
C PHE A 54 13.63 -24.42 -6.09
N SER A 55 13.38 -25.70 -6.14
CA SER A 55 14.15 -26.59 -7.02
C SER A 55 13.87 -26.22 -8.48
N SER A 56 14.88 -26.35 -9.35
CA SER A 56 14.69 -26.10 -10.78
C SER A 56 13.65 -27.04 -11.38
N GLY A 57 12.74 -26.51 -12.21
CA GLY A 57 11.66 -27.25 -12.86
C GLY A 57 10.40 -27.42 -12.01
N VAL A 58 10.36 -26.92 -10.77
CA VAL A 58 9.13 -26.93 -9.95
C VAL A 58 8.04 -26.10 -10.62
N LYS A 59 6.81 -26.64 -10.64
CA LYS A 59 5.63 -25.91 -11.12
C LYS A 59 5.22 -24.84 -10.12
N LEU A 60 4.90 -23.67 -10.64
CA LEU A 60 4.43 -22.53 -9.89
C LEU A 60 2.98 -22.24 -10.25
N ASP A 61 2.19 -21.95 -9.23
CA ASP A 61 0.79 -21.56 -9.39
C ASP A 61 0.74 -20.04 -9.61
N GLU A 62 0.87 -19.62 -10.87
CA GLU A 62 0.84 -18.22 -11.27
C GLU A 62 -0.57 -17.67 -11.11
N VAL A 63 -0.66 -16.47 -10.54
CA VAL A 63 -1.90 -15.75 -10.28
C VAL A 63 -1.84 -14.42 -11.02
N ARG A 64 -2.88 -14.13 -11.80
CA ARG A 64 -3.01 -12.85 -12.45
C ARG A 64 -3.64 -11.83 -11.51
N ILE A 65 -2.91 -10.74 -11.25
CA ILE A 65 -3.41 -9.60 -10.48
C ILE A 65 -3.53 -8.39 -11.39
N GLU A 66 -4.57 -7.58 -11.14
CA GLU A 66 -4.82 -6.32 -11.83
C GLU A 66 -5.00 -5.21 -10.80
N LYS A 67 -4.58 -4.00 -11.17
CA LYS A 67 -4.91 -2.77 -10.44
C LYS A 67 -5.97 -2.02 -11.22
N ARG A 68 -7.04 -1.62 -10.54
CA ARG A 68 -8.12 -0.83 -11.11
C ARG A 68 -8.37 0.41 -10.28
N PRO A 69 -8.60 1.59 -10.90
CA PRO A 69 -8.84 2.82 -10.18
C PRO A 69 -10.28 2.86 -9.65
N TYR A 70 -10.42 3.14 -8.37
CA TYR A 70 -11.69 3.35 -7.68
C TYR A 70 -11.69 4.71 -7.00
N GLN A 71 -12.88 5.30 -6.85
CA GLN A 71 -13.09 6.51 -6.09
C GLN A 71 -13.77 6.18 -4.76
N TYR A 72 -13.22 6.68 -3.67
CA TYR A 72 -13.85 6.56 -2.37
C TYR A 72 -15.07 7.49 -2.28
N LEU A 73 -16.21 6.96 -1.89
CA LEU A 73 -17.48 7.69 -1.79
C LEU A 73 -17.78 8.09 -0.35
N TYR A 74 -18.03 7.11 0.51
CA TYR A 74 -18.40 7.31 1.92
C TYR A 74 -18.16 6.05 2.75
N LYS A 75 -18.23 6.21 4.07
CA LYS A 75 -18.20 5.12 5.04
C LYS A 75 -19.58 4.87 5.62
N ASP A 76 -19.95 3.60 5.78
CA ASP A 76 -21.15 3.14 6.48
C ASP A 76 -20.82 2.00 7.45
N ASP A 77 -21.86 1.34 8.00
CA ASP A 77 -21.71 0.22 8.94
C ASP A 77 -21.13 -1.04 8.28
N MET A 78 -21.20 -1.14 6.95
CA MET A 78 -20.67 -2.27 6.16
C MET A 78 -19.18 -2.10 5.83
N GLY A 79 -18.67 -0.87 5.88
CA GLY A 79 -17.30 -0.55 5.56
C GLY A 79 -17.13 0.75 4.77
N TYR A 80 -16.13 0.77 3.92
CA TYR A 80 -15.81 1.90 3.05
C TYR A 80 -16.31 1.63 1.65
N ASN A 81 -17.14 2.51 1.11
CA ASN A 81 -17.78 2.34 -0.19
C ASN A 81 -16.97 3.06 -1.28
N PHE A 82 -16.67 2.32 -2.32
CA PHE A 82 -15.91 2.79 -3.47
C PHE A 82 -16.68 2.56 -4.76
N MET A 83 -16.43 3.37 -5.76
CA MET A 83 -16.96 3.25 -7.10
C MET A 83 -15.83 3.00 -8.10
N ASN A 84 -15.98 1.97 -8.91
CA ASN A 84 -15.08 1.73 -10.03
C ASN A 84 -15.22 2.85 -11.06
N ASN A 85 -14.13 3.47 -11.45
CA ASN A 85 -14.17 4.61 -12.38
C ASN A 85 -14.47 4.24 -13.83
N GLU A 86 -14.37 2.96 -14.17
CA GLU A 86 -14.65 2.48 -15.54
C GLU A 86 -16.05 1.91 -15.67
N THR A 87 -16.50 1.11 -14.68
CA THR A 87 -17.80 0.42 -14.73
C THR A 87 -18.89 1.11 -13.94
N TYR A 88 -18.51 2.07 -13.05
CA TYR A 88 -19.40 2.76 -12.11
C TYR A 88 -20.08 1.84 -11.08
N GLU A 89 -19.62 0.60 -10.97
CA GLU A 89 -20.09 -0.33 -9.96
C GLU A 89 -19.55 0.05 -8.58
N GLN A 90 -20.40 -0.07 -7.57
CA GLN A 90 -20.03 0.23 -6.20
C GLN A 90 -19.69 -1.06 -5.46
N VAL A 91 -18.65 -0.99 -4.64
CA VAL A 91 -18.19 -2.09 -3.78
C VAL A 91 -17.88 -1.56 -2.39
N SER A 92 -18.16 -2.38 -1.38
CA SER A 92 -17.76 -2.09 0.00
C SER A 92 -16.48 -2.86 0.33
N ILE A 93 -15.46 -2.17 0.83
CA ILE A 93 -14.16 -2.74 1.21
C ILE A 93 -13.98 -2.60 2.72
N ALA A 94 -13.63 -3.69 3.38
CA ALA A 94 -13.36 -3.70 4.81
C ALA A 94 -12.10 -2.87 5.14
N LYS A 95 -12.10 -2.22 6.31
CA LYS A 95 -11.00 -1.34 6.77
C LYS A 95 -9.63 -2.00 6.66
N GLU A 96 -9.56 -3.28 7.03
CA GLU A 96 -8.33 -4.08 7.08
C GLU A 96 -7.67 -4.30 5.72
N LEU A 97 -8.44 -4.13 4.65
CA LEU A 97 -7.96 -4.25 3.26
C LEU A 97 -7.56 -2.91 2.65
N ILE A 98 -7.62 -1.80 3.39
CA ILE A 98 -7.31 -0.46 2.88
C ILE A 98 -6.02 0.04 3.52
N ASN A 99 -4.96 0.11 2.73
CA ASN A 99 -3.68 0.65 3.17
C ASN A 99 -3.74 2.19 3.19
N GLY A 100 -3.43 2.77 4.36
CA GLY A 100 -3.46 4.23 4.56
C GLY A 100 -4.86 4.79 4.85
N VAL A 101 -5.80 3.96 5.27
CA VAL A 101 -7.22 4.32 5.50
C VAL A 101 -7.42 5.55 6.40
N ASP A 102 -6.52 5.83 7.33
CA ASP A 102 -6.61 6.97 8.24
C ASP A 102 -6.41 8.33 7.52
N PHE A 103 -5.88 8.30 6.29
CA PHE A 103 -5.65 9.47 5.44
C PHE A 103 -6.62 9.56 4.25
N LEU A 104 -7.60 8.64 4.18
CA LEU A 104 -8.60 8.57 3.12
C LEU A 104 -9.71 9.60 3.35
N LYS A 105 -10.01 10.40 2.34
CA LYS A 105 -11.15 11.33 2.34
C LYS A 105 -12.07 11.09 1.15
N GLU A 106 -13.33 11.50 1.29
CA GLU A 106 -14.33 11.38 0.23
C GLU A 106 -13.87 12.05 -1.06
N GLY A 107 -14.06 11.34 -2.17
CA GLY A 107 -13.59 11.75 -3.49
C GLY A 107 -12.18 11.31 -3.85
N ASP A 108 -11.39 10.80 -2.91
CA ASP A 108 -10.03 10.32 -3.20
C ASP A 108 -10.04 9.11 -4.14
N MET A 109 -9.05 9.09 -5.03
CA MET A 109 -8.77 7.96 -5.90
C MET A 109 -7.85 6.99 -5.21
N VAL A 110 -8.17 5.71 -5.31
CA VAL A 110 -7.37 4.59 -4.80
C VAL A 110 -7.13 3.55 -5.88
N ASP A 111 -6.01 2.83 -5.78
CA ASP A 111 -5.75 1.66 -6.60
C ASP A 111 -6.24 0.41 -5.87
N VAL A 112 -7.22 -0.28 -6.44
CA VAL A 112 -7.70 -1.57 -5.91
C VAL A 112 -7.02 -2.70 -6.65
N THR A 113 -6.29 -3.53 -5.90
CA THR A 113 -5.64 -4.73 -6.43
C THR A 113 -6.61 -5.90 -6.36
N ILE A 114 -6.83 -6.54 -7.49
CA ILE A 114 -7.84 -7.58 -7.71
C ILE A 114 -7.16 -8.84 -8.26
N HIS A 115 -7.61 -10.00 -7.78
CA HIS A 115 -7.29 -11.29 -8.39
C HIS A 115 -8.15 -11.42 -9.66
N ALA A 116 -7.53 -11.28 -10.84
CA ALA A 116 -8.26 -11.13 -12.10
C ALA A 116 -9.15 -12.33 -12.47
N ASP A 117 -8.70 -13.56 -12.13
CA ASP A 117 -9.44 -14.78 -12.51
C ASP A 117 -10.69 -15.03 -11.65
N THR A 118 -10.75 -14.48 -10.44
CA THR A 118 -11.86 -14.64 -9.49
C THR A 118 -12.59 -13.34 -9.21
N ASP A 119 -12.11 -12.23 -9.76
CA ASP A 119 -12.60 -10.86 -9.53
C ASP A 119 -12.67 -10.51 -8.02
N THR A 120 -11.76 -11.08 -7.23
CA THR A 120 -11.71 -10.89 -5.78
C THR A 120 -10.81 -9.73 -5.42
N ILE A 121 -11.33 -8.79 -4.63
CA ILE A 121 -10.54 -7.67 -4.09
C ILE A 121 -9.56 -8.21 -3.06
N LEU A 122 -8.27 -7.91 -3.26
CA LEU A 122 -7.20 -8.30 -2.35
C LEU A 122 -6.90 -7.19 -1.35
N PHE A 123 -6.75 -5.97 -1.82
CA PHE A 123 -6.58 -4.76 -1.00
C PHE A 123 -6.75 -3.49 -1.85
N ALA A 124 -6.92 -2.37 -1.17
CA ALA A 124 -6.90 -1.03 -1.75
C ALA A 124 -5.75 -0.21 -1.17
N GLU A 125 -5.13 0.62 -1.97
CA GLU A 125 -4.05 1.50 -1.52
C GLU A 125 -4.24 2.92 -2.04
N LEU A 126 -3.99 3.90 -1.15
CA LEU A 126 -3.96 5.29 -1.51
C LEU A 126 -2.70 5.60 -2.34
N PRO A 127 -2.66 6.72 -3.07
CA PRO A 127 -1.42 7.26 -3.60
C PRO A 127 -0.34 7.36 -2.51
N ILE A 128 0.93 7.30 -2.88
CA ILE A 128 2.08 7.35 -1.96
C ILE A 128 1.98 8.54 -0.99
N SER A 129 1.40 9.65 -1.43
CA SER A 129 1.17 10.83 -0.62
C SER A 129 -0.16 11.48 -0.94
N VAL A 130 -0.77 12.10 0.05
CA VAL A 130 -2.02 12.87 -0.05
C VAL A 130 -1.84 14.26 0.55
N ILE A 131 -2.67 15.20 0.09
CA ILE A 131 -2.70 16.57 0.64
C ILE A 131 -3.91 16.66 1.58
N LEU A 132 -3.65 17.02 2.84
CA LEU A 132 -4.65 17.13 3.88
C LEU A 132 -4.55 18.50 4.56
N GLU A 133 -5.70 19.05 4.95
CA GLU A 133 -5.78 20.29 5.71
C GLU A 133 -5.61 20.00 7.21
N VAL A 134 -4.81 20.82 7.88
CA VAL A 134 -4.66 20.79 9.34
C VAL A 134 -5.87 21.46 9.98
N THR A 135 -6.70 20.68 10.65
CA THR A 135 -7.90 21.20 11.34
C THR A 135 -7.60 21.71 12.75
N TYR A 136 -6.57 21.16 13.40
CA TYR A 136 -6.13 21.60 14.70
C TYR A 136 -4.64 21.31 14.93
N THR A 137 -3.94 22.29 15.51
CA THR A 137 -2.58 22.12 16.06
C THR A 137 -2.31 23.21 17.08
N GLU A 138 -1.54 22.88 18.12
CA GLU A 138 -1.11 23.91 19.09
C GLU A 138 -0.12 24.90 18.46
N PRO A 139 -0.13 26.15 18.89
CA PRO A 139 0.89 27.11 18.48
C PRO A 139 2.28 26.62 18.90
N GLY A 140 3.27 26.72 18.01
CA GLY A 140 4.66 26.44 18.38
C GLY A 140 5.15 27.44 19.43
N LEU A 141 5.66 26.95 20.56
CA LEU A 141 6.23 27.81 21.58
C LEU A 141 7.49 28.50 21.03
N LYS A 142 7.52 29.86 21.12
CA LYS A 142 8.71 30.65 20.86
C LYS A 142 9.75 30.34 21.96
N GLY A 143 10.82 29.64 21.61
CA GLY A 143 11.92 29.32 22.54
C GLY A 143 12.51 27.93 22.38
N ASP A 144 11.86 27.03 21.67
CA ASP A 144 12.40 25.71 21.35
C ASP A 144 13.32 25.81 20.14
N THR A 145 14.61 26.09 20.38
CA THR A 145 15.66 26.22 19.36
C THR A 145 16.21 24.87 18.90
N ALA A 146 15.57 23.77 19.27
CA ALA A 146 15.94 22.45 18.74
C ALA A 146 15.47 22.33 17.27
N THR A 147 16.41 22.41 16.37
CA THR A 147 16.26 22.06 14.95
C THR A 147 15.77 20.61 14.84
N ASN A 148 14.49 20.37 14.62
CA ASN A 148 13.74 19.12 14.42
C ASN A 148 12.64 18.84 15.45
N THR A 149 12.19 19.80 16.23
CA THR A 149 11.04 19.63 17.10
C THR A 149 9.77 19.54 16.27
N LEU A 150 9.04 18.43 16.43
CA LEU A 150 7.76 18.20 15.79
C LEU A 150 6.65 18.35 16.84
N LYS A 151 5.49 18.85 16.40
CA LYS A 151 4.27 18.91 17.19
C LYS A 151 3.16 18.10 16.54
N PRO A 152 2.19 17.59 17.33
CA PRO A 152 1.03 16.89 16.77
C PRO A 152 0.10 17.89 16.08
N ALA A 153 -0.44 17.49 14.93
CA ALA A 153 -1.49 18.18 14.21
C ALA A 153 -2.59 17.20 13.83
N THR A 154 -3.84 17.58 14.02
CA THR A 154 -4.99 16.81 13.55
C THR A 154 -5.34 17.29 12.15
N VAL A 155 -5.51 16.38 11.22
CA VAL A 155 -5.89 16.65 9.83
C VAL A 155 -7.38 16.39 9.59
N GLU A 156 -7.90 16.85 8.46
CA GLU A 156 -9.33 16.79 8.10
C GLU A 156 -9.94 15.38 8.15
N THR A 157 -9.14 14.33 8.01
CA THR A 157 -9.58 12.92 8.16
C THR A 157 -9.69 12.46 9.61
N GLY A 158 -9.30 13.29 10.58
CA GLY A 158 -9.23 12.95 12.01
C GLY A 158 -7.92 12.27 12.44
N ALA A 159 -7.02 11.98 11.51
CA ALA A 159 -5.71 11.42 11.82
C ALA A 159 -4.78 12.46 12.47
N THR A 160 -3.81 11.99 13.26
CA THR A 160 -2.78 12.82 13.87
C THR A 160 -1.46 12.63 13.13
N VAL A 161 -0.87 13.74 12.68
CA VAL A 161 0.42 13.78 11.98
C VAL A 161 1.39 14.64 12.77
N LYS A 162 2.64 14.21 12.90
CA LYS A 162 3.70 15.04 13.49
C LYS A 162 4.23 15.99 12.43
N VAL A 163 4.13 17.30 12.73
CA VAL A 163 4.50 18.39 11.81
C VAL A 163 5.53 19.33 12.43
N PRO A 164 6.32 20.06 11.61
CA PRO A 164 7.19 21.13 12.10
C PRO A 164 6.43 22.23 12.86
N LEU A 165 7.11 22.93 13.75
CA LEU A 165 6.50 23.96 14.62
C LEU A 165 5.84 25.12 13.85
N PHE A 166 6.30 25.41 12.62
CA PHE A 166 5.76 26.51 11.80
C PHE A 166 4.41 26.20 11.14
N ILE A 167 3.96 24.95 11.17
CA ILE A 167 2.64 24.56 10.63
C ILE A 167 1.54 25.07 11.55
N SER A 168 0.51 25.66 10.95
CA SER A 168 -0.64 26.24 11.66
C SER A 168 -1.94 25.57 11.22
N THR A 169 -2.98 25.73 12.03
CA THR A 169 -4.35 25.33 11.64
C THR A 169 -4.74 26.08 10.36
N GLY A 170 -5.35 25.34 9.41
CA GLY A 170 -5.69 25.84 8.07
C GLY A 170 -4.59 25.61 7.02
N ASP A 171 -3.38 25.23 7.43
CA ASP A 171 -2.34 24.85 6.46
C ASP A 171 -2.65 23.52 5.80
N LYS A 172 -2.31 23.42 4.52
CA LYS A 172 -2.34 22.14 3.78
C LYS A 172 -0.97 21.50 3.86
N ILE A 173 -0.95 20.21 4.19
CA ILE A 173 0.27 19.44 4.31
C ILE A 173 0.22 18.20 3.43
N LYS A 174 1.36 17.82 2.88
CA LYS A 174 1.54 16.56 2.16
C LYS A 174 2.05 15.51 3.12
N VAL A 175 1.33 14.40 3.18
CA VAL A 175 1.58 13.30 4.13
C VAL A 175 1.85 12.02 3.34
N ASN A 176 2.85 11.26 3.76
CA ASN A 176 3.08 9.91 3.25
C ASN A 176 2.00 8.97 3.81
N THR A 177 1.30 8.27 2.93
CA THR A 177 0.17 7.42 3.32
C THR A 177 0.58 6.08 3.94
N ALA A 178 1.83 5.65 3.73
CA ALA A 178 2.32 4.38 4.26
C ALA A 178 2.66 4.43 5.76
N ASP A 179 3.19 5.57 6.23
CA ASP A 179 3.70 5.73 7.60
C ASP A 179 3.18 6.98 8.32
N GLY A 180 2.37 7.82 7.66
CA GLY A 180 1.80 9.03 8.22
C GLY A 180 2.79 10.16 8.44
N THR A 181 3.96 10.12 7.81
CA THR A 181 4.97 11.18 7.98
C THR A 181 4.64 12.43 7.16
N TYR A 182 4.90 13.60 7.77
CA TYR A 182 4.87 14.87 7.06
C TYR A 182 6.00 14.93 6.02
N LEU A 183 5.68 15.32 4.80
CA LEU A 183 6.65 15.50 3.73
C LEU A 183 6.96 16.98 3.49
N GLU A 184 5.94 17.78 3.24
CA GLU A 184 6.07 19.20 2.94
C GLU A 184 4.76 19.95 3.17
N ARG A 185 4.85 21.28 3.27
CA ARG A 185 3.68 22.16 3.25
C ARG A 185 3.22 22.31 1.81
N ALA A 186 1.96 21.99 1.54
CA ALA A 186 1.35 22.21 0.23
C ALA A 186 0.94 23.70 0.09
N LYS A 187 0.98 24.20 -1.14
CA LYS A 187 0.54 25.57 -1.46
C LYS A 187 -0.96 25.60 -1.74
#